data_499665489294ad6c814b87f30414fb79
#
_entry.id   499665489294ad6c814b87f30414fb79
#
_cell.length_a   1.000
_cell.length_b   1.000
_cell.length_c   1.000
_cell.angle_alpha   90.00
_cell.angle_beta   90.00
_cell.angle_gamma   90.00
#
_symmetry.space_group_name_H-M   'P 1'
#
loop_
_entity.id
_entity.type
_entity.pdbx_description
1 polymer ?
#
loop_
_entity_poly.entity_id
_entity_poly.type
_entity_poly.pdbx_seq_one_letter_code
_entity_poly.pdbx_strand_id
1 'polypeptide(L)'
;MKKSLFTALLALFVLSIHAQTYPPKNTPQLEFALQLRVTLGETFGINNTQHGRRTVIPITGGTFEGPGIKGTIINGGADYQLNGADGRTELEAIYCIKTDDDVYIHVRNRGIIANSKDADGKPTFYFKAAPQFEAPADSKYGWLNNALFVCEPEWTQAFKGIVLNVWKVK
;
A
#
# COMPACT_ATOMS: atom_id res chain seq x y z
N MET A 1 -66.51 -51.96 3.18
CA MET A 1 -65.97 -50.62 3.33
C MET A 1 -64.47 -50.76 3.64
N LYS A 2 -63.58 -50.62 2.67
CA LYS A 2 -62.12 -50.74 2.83
C LYS A 2 -61.56 -49.31 2.97
N LYS A 3 -61.03 -48.95 4.15
CA LYS A 3 -60.32 -47.67 4.37
C LYS A 3 -58.86 -47.84 3.90
N SER A 4 -58.51 -47.14 2.86
CA SER A 4 -57.14 -47.05 2.33
C SER A 4 -56.36 -46.04 3.16
N LEU A 5 -55.30 -46.49 3.84
CA LEU A 5 -54.37 -45.66 4.60
C LEU A 5 -53.27 -45.16 3.64
N PHE A 6 -53.28 -43.87 3.30
CA PHE A 6 -52.25 -43.26 2.51
C PHE A 6 -51.12 -42.77 3.47
N THR A 7 -50.00 -43.50 3.46
CA THR A 7 -48.81 -43.11 4.22
C THR A 7 -47.98 -42.15 3.37
N ALA A 8 -47.95 -40.87 3.68
CA ALA A 8 -47.11 -39.88 3.03
C ALA A 8 -45.68 -40.02 3.60
N LEU A 9 -44.74 -40.48 2.77
CA LEU A 9 -43.30 -40.52 3.07
C LEU A 9 -42.70 -39.13 2.85
N LEU A 10 -42.43 -38.39 3.93
CA LEU A 10 -41.75 -37.08 3.89
C LEU A 10 -40.26 -37.34 3.79
N ALA A 11 -39.67 -37.19 2.60
CA ALA A 11 -38.24 -37.25 2.39
C ALA A 11 -37.60 -35.94 2.89
N LEU A 12 -36.92 -35.98 4.05
CA LEU A 12 -36.05 -34.89 4.51
C LEU A 12 -34.80 -34.86 3.62
N PHE A 13 -34.74 -33.88 2.72
CA PHE A 13 -33.49 -33.49 2.05
C PHE A 13 -32.63 -32.73 3.03
N VAL A 14 -31.63 -33.38 3.63
CA VAL A 14 -30.59 -32.72 4.40
C VAL A 14 -29.64 -32.06 3.41
N LEU A 15 -29.83 -30.74 3.15
CA LEU A 15 -28.88 -29.94 2.43
C LEU A 15 -27.64 -29.75 3.34
N SER A 16 -26.59 -30.51 3.06
CA SER A 16 -25.28 -30.30 3.69
C SER A 16 -24.74 -28.93 3.22
N ILE A 17 -24.97 -27.87 4.00
CA ILE A 17 -24.31 -26.59 3.79
C ILE A 17 -22.84 -26.81 4.15
N HIS A 18 -21.98 -26.97 3.15
CA HIS A 18 -20.55 -26.92 3.36
C HIS A 18 -20.22 -25.47 3.73
N ALA A 19 -20.09 -25.20 5.02
CA ALA A 19 -19.61 -23.91 5.51
C ALA A 19 -18.20 -23.71 4.95
N GLN A 20 -18.06 -22.71 4.09
CA GLN A 20 -16.76 -22.30 3.56
C GLN A 20 -15.93 -21.79 4.74
N THR A 21 -14.82 -22.48 5.04
CA THR A 21 -13.93 -22.08 6.14
C THR A 21 -13.16 -20.83 5.76
N TYR A 22 -13.46 -19.72 6.41
CA TYR A 22 -12.67 -18.49 6.39
C TYR A 22 -11.93 -18.35 7.73
N PRO A 23 -10.70 -17.85 7.76
CA PRO A 23 -9.87 -17.41 6.62
C PRO A 23 -9.28 -18.58 5.82
N PRO A 24 -8.90 -18.35 4.54
CA PRO A 24 -8.26 -19.37 3.72
C PRO A 24 -6.94 -19.84 4.34
N LYS A 25 -6.53 -21.10 4.09
CA LYS A 25 -5.31 -21.70 4.66
C LYS A 25 -4.02 -20.99 4.26
N ASN A 26 -4.00 -20.34 3.08
CA ASN A 26 -2.85 -19.65 2.53
C ASN A 26 -3.06 -18.14 2.69
N THR A 27 -2.52 -17.59 3.77
CA THR A 27 -2.47 -16.14 3.98
C THR A 27 -1.17 -15.60 3.39
N PRO A 28 -1.20 -14.52 2.58
CA PRO A 28 0.02 -13.86 2.10
C PRO A 28 0.93 -13.47 3.26
N GLN A 29 2.22 -13.71 3.10
CA GLN A 29 3.23 -13.35 4.09
C GLN A 29 3.97 -12.11 3.64
N LEU A 30 4.50 -11.35 4.59
CA LEU A 30 5.29 -10.16 4.32
C LEU A 30 6.75 -10.40 4.73
N GLU A 31 7.67 -10.05 3.82
CA GLU A 31 9.11 -10.06 4.03
C GLU A 31 9.64 -8.64 3.94
N PHE A 32 10.39 -8.19 4.98
CA PHE A 32 10.99 -6.86 4.96
C PHE A 32 11.91 -6.72 3.73
N ALA A 33 11.68 -5.67 2.95
CA ALA A 33 12.43 -5.41 1.72
C ALA A 33 13.40 -4.24 1.87
N LEU A 34 12.89 -3.06 2.28
CA LEU A 34 13.72 -1.87 2.48
C LEU A 34 13.00 -0.82 3.34
N GLN A 35 13.80 0.04 3.96
CA GLN A 35 13.34 1.26 4.60
C GLN A 35 13.88 2.46 3.82
N LEU A 36 13.01 3.40 3.47
CA LEU A 36 13.41 4.67 2.86
C LEU A 36 13.20 5.81 3.86
N ARG A 37 14.19 6.67 4.01
CA ARG A 37 14.14 7.91 4.80
C ARG A 37 14.10 9.09 3.83
N VAL A 38 12.90 9.51 3.49
CA VAL A 38 12.65 10.50 2.44
C VAL A 38 12.63 11.89 3.04
N THR A 39 13.51 12.79 2.57
CA THR A 39 13.49 14.20 2.95
C THR A 39 12.55 14.99 2.05
N LEU A 40 11.78 15.91 2.65
CA LEU A 40 10.71 16.62 1.99
C LEU A 40 11.01 18.13 1.92
N GLY A 41 10.62 18.74 0.80
CA GLY A 41 10.70 20.15 0.55
C GLY A 41 9.49 20.93 1.05
N GLU A 42 9.41 22.20 0.66
CA GLU A 42 8.27 23.06 0.96
C GLU A 42 7.05 22.61 0.15
N THR A 43 5.97 22.32 0.87
CA THR A 43 4.71 21.86 0.29
C THR A 43 3.95 23.04 -0.32
N PHE A 44 3.37 22.83 -1.51
CA PHE A 44 2.47 23.80 -2.13
C PHE A 44 1.18 23.16 -2.62
N GLY A 45 0.13 23.98 -2.73
CA GLY A 45 -1.20 23.52 -3.13
C GLY A 45 -1.63 24.06 -4.49
N ILE A 46 -2.39 23.24 -5.23
CA ILE A 46 -3.17 23.65 -6.40
C ILE A 46 -4.64 23.50 -5.99
N ASN A 47 -5.30 24.66 -5.77
CA ASN A 47 -6.66 24.68 -5.25
C ASN A 47 -7.69 24.36 -6.32
N ASN A 48 -8.78 23.69 -5.92
CA ASN A 48 -10.04 23.51 -6.67
C ASN A 48 -9.86 23.13 -8.15
N THR A 49 -9.19 22.03 -8.41
CA THR A 49 -9.13 21.44 -9.74
C THR A 49 -10.41 20.66 -10.04
N GLN A 50 -10.65 20.30 -11.30
CA GLN A 50 -11.76 19.41 -11.70
C GLN A 50 -11.75 18.03 -11.01
N HIS A 51 -10.60 17.62 -10.43
CA HIS A 51 -10.44 16.34 -9.75
C HIS A 51 -10.42 16.48 -8.22
N GLY A 52 -10.47 17.69 -7.66
CA GLY A 52 -10.35 18.00 -6.25
C GLY A 52 -9.17 18.92 -5.94
N ARG A 53 -8.81 19.03 -4.67
CA ARG A 53 -7.69 19.88 -4.24
C ARG A 53 -6.38 19.08 -4.31
N ARG A 54 -5.42 19.57 -5.08
CA ARG A 54 -4.08 18.98 -5.17
C ARG A 54 -3.12 19.61 -4.17
N THR A 55 -2.27 18.76 -3.60
CA THR A 55 -1.10 19.17 -2.81
C THR A 55 0.13 18.49 -3.42
N VAL A 56 1.22 19.25 -3.56
CA VAL A 56 2.49 18.74 -4.07
C VAL A 56 3.54 18.87 -2.99
N ILE A 57 4.18 17.76 -2.65
CA ILE A 57 5.24 17.71 -1.64
C ILE A 57 6.54 17.29 -2.35
N PRO A 58 7.47 18.25 -2.59
CA PRO A 58 8.73 17.93 -3.24
C PRO A 58 9.56 16.93 -2.43
N ILE A 59 10.20 16.00 -3.11
CA ILE A 59 11.17 15.06 -2.55
C ILE A 59 12.56 15.63 -2.81
N THR A 60 13.29 15.96 -1.74
CA THR A 60 14.58 16.63 -1.83
C THR A 60 15.77 15.71 -1.65
N GLY A 61 15.53 14.42 -1.40
CA GLY A 61 16.56 13.42 -1.23
C GLY A 61 16.28 12.45 -0.09
N GLY A 62 17.34 11.91 0.49
CA GLY A 62 17.26 10.96 1.60
C GLY A 62 18.12 9.73 1.37
N THR A 63 17.90 8.70 2.16
CA THR A 63 18.63 7.43 2.10
C THR A 63 17.66 6.27 2.12
N PHE A 64 18.13 5.11 1.67
CA PHE A 64 17.39 3.86 1.84
C PHE A 64 18.34 2.70 2.13
N GLU A 65 17.84 1.70 2.83
CA GLU A 65 18.57 0.48 3.15
C GLU A 65 17.63 -0.72 3.30
N GLY A 66 18.14 -1.91 3.02
CA GLY A 66 17.47 -3.18 3.17
C GLY A 66 18.42 -4.36 2.94
N PRO A 67 17.95 -5.60 3.05
CA PRO A 67 18.78 -6.78 2.80
C PRO A 67 19.37 -6.77 1.38
N GLY A 68 20.69 -6.57 1.29
CA GLY A 68 21.44 -6.57 0.01
C GLY A 68 21.21 -5.35 -0.89
N ILE A 69 20.59 -4.28 -0.38
CA ILE A 69 20.36 -3.04 -1.12
C ILE A 69 20.45 -1.82 -0.19
N LYS A 70 21.16 -0.78 -0.62
CA LYS A 70 21.22 0.53 0.07
C LYS A 70 21.66 1.62 -0.89
N GLY A 71 21.45 2.87 -0.49
CA GLY A 71 21.85 4.02 -1.32
C GLY A 71 21.11 5.31 -0.95
N THR A 72 20.94 6.17 -1.93
CA THR A 72 20.38 7.52 -1.77
C THR A 72 19.12 7.73 -2.61
N ILE A 73 18.25 8.59 -2.13
CA ILE A 73 17.07 9.08 -2.85
C ILE A 73 17.50 10.32 -3.65
N ILE A 74 17.17 10.33 -4.94
CA ILE A 74 17.54 11.42 -5.83
C ILE A 74 16.56 12.59 -5.65
N ASN A 75 17.10 13.79 -5.53
CA ASN A 75 16.32 15.03 -5.55
C ASN A 75 15.64 15.22 -6.92
N GLY A 76 14.40 15.73 -6.93
CA GLY A 76 13.67 16.10 -8.16
C GLY A 76 12.33 15.38 -8.36
N GLY A 77 11.97 14.44 -7.46
CA GLY A 77 10.64 13.84 -7.41
C GLY A 77 9.67 14.63 -6.54
N ALA A 78 8.42 14.20 -6.51
CA ALA A 78 7.40 14.74 -5.61
C ALA A 78 6.31 13.70 -5.31
N ASP A 79 5.58 13.93 -4.21
CA ASP A 79 4.30 13.30 -3.91
C ASP A 79 3.17 14.23 -4.37
N TYR A 80 2.39 13.76 -5.33
CA TYR A 80 1.26 14.47 -5.96
C TYR A 80 -0.05 14.01 -5.32
N GLN A 81 -0.43 14.64 -4.23
CA GLN A 81 -1.63 14.26 -3.49
C GLN A 81 -2.91 14.82 -4.11
N LEU A 82 -3.98 14.05 -4.04
CA LEU A 82 -5.34 14.48 -4.35
C LEU A 82 -6.20 14.35 -3.09
N ASN A 83 -6.66 15.50 -2.58
CA ASN A 83 -7.49 15.55 -1.39
C ASN A 83 -8.97 15.56 -1.80
N GLY A 84 -9.67 14.50 -1.48
CA GLY A 84 -11.11 14.34 -1.70
C GLY A 84 -11.96 15.13 -0.71
N ALA A 85 -13.19 15.41 -1.10
CA ALA A 85 -14.15 16.11 -0.24
C ALA A 85 -14.63 15.25 0.96
N ASP A 86 -14.46 13.94 0.87
CA ASP A 86 -14.78 12.93 1.89
C ASP A 86 -13.70 12.78 2.99
N GLY A 87 -12.61 13.57 2.93
CA GLY A 87 -11.49 13.49 3.86
C GLY A 87 -10.47 12.40 3.52
N ARG A 88 -10.63 11.68 2.40
CA ARG A 88 -9.62 10.76 1.88
C ARG A 88 -8.60 11.52 1.04
N THR A 89 -7.32 11.19 1.22
CA THR A 89 -6.24 11.68 0.38
C THR A 89 -5.62 10.52 -0.39
N GLU A 90 -5.56 10.65 -1.71
CA GLU A 90 -4.78 9.76 -2.56
C GLU A 90 -3.37 10.32 -2.73
N LEU A 91 -2.40 9.45 -2.64
CA LEU A 91 -0.97 9.75 -2.72
C LEU A 91 -0.40 9.15 -3.99
N GLU A 92 0.45 9.88 -4.67
CA GLU A 92 1.25 9.35 -5.78
C GLU A 92 2.63 10.01 -5.77
N ALA A 93 3.58 9.35 -5.11
CA ALA A 93 4.96 9.80 -5.09
C ALA A 93 5.74 9.16 -6.25
N ILE A 94 6.38 9.99 -7.06
CA ILE A 94 7.21 9.58 -8.19
C ILE A 94 8.61 10.16 -8.02
N TYR A 95 9.61 9.29 -7.94
CA TYR A 95 11.01 9.68 -7.72
C TYR A 95 11.97 8.57 -8.14
N CYS A 96 13.26 8.83 -8.07
CA CYS A 96 14.30 7.81 -8.30
C CYS A 96 15.16 7.62 -7.06
N ILE A 97 15.65 6.41 -6.89
CA ILE A 97 16.69 6.05 -5.94
C ILE A 97 17.93 5.58 -6.69
N LYS A 98 19.09 5.73 -6.08
CA LYS A 98 20.38 5.31 -6.62
C LYS A 98 21.10 4.47 -5.59
N THR A 99 21.46 3.26 -5.96
CA THR A 99 22.21 2.33 -5.11
C THR A 99 23.67 2.76 -4.95
N ASP A 100 24.34 2.27 -3.91
CA ASP A 100 25.77 2.55 -3.68
C ASP A 100 26.69 2.04 -4.82
N ASP A 101 26.22 1.10 -5.64
CA ASP A 101 26.89 0.60 -6.84
C ASP A 101 26.35 1.23 -8.13
N ASP A 102 25.86 2.46 -8.04
CA ASP A 102 25.50 3.34 -9.15
C ASP A 102 24.32 2.89 -10.02
N VAL A 103 23.44 2.00 -9.53
CA VAL A 103 22.23 1.59 -10.25
C VAL A 103 21.08 2.51 -9.90
N TYR A 104 20.42 3.10 -10.91
CA TYR A 104 19.23 3.91 -10.76
C TYR A 104 17.98 3.04 -10.82
N ILE A 105 17.02 3.29 -9.92
CA ILE A 105 15.74 2.60 -9.83
C ILE A 105 14.64 3.65 -9.74
N HIS A 106 13.67 3.56 -10.62
CA HIS A 106 12.48 4.40 -10.58
C HIS A 106 11.50 3.86 -9.52
N VAL A 107 10.87 4.76 -8.78
CA VAL A 107 9.87 4.44 -7.76
C VAL A 107 8.59 5.19 -8.03
N ARG A 108 7.48 4.47 -8.08
CA ARG A 108 6.13 5.01 -8.07
C ARG A 108 5.39 4.44 -6.86
N ASN A 109 5.14 5.26 -5.86
CA ASN A 109 4.51 4.84 -4.63
C ASN A 109 3.11 5.44 -4.51
N ARG A 110 2.08 4.61 -4.66
CA ARG A 110 0.68 5.01 -4.51
C ARG A 110 0.16 4.62 -3.14
N GLY A 111 -0.62 5.50 -2.54
CA GLY A 111 -1.15 5.26 -1.20
C GLY A 111 -2.45 5.99 -0.91
N ILE A 112 -2.95 5.73 0.28
CA ILE A 112 -4.18 6.31 0.79
C ILE A 112 -3.96 6.75 2.22
N ILE A 113 -4.38 7.99 2.53
CA ILE A 113 -4.66 8.45 3.88
C ILE A 113 -6.17 8.54 4.01
N ALA A 114 -6.72 7.94 5.07
CA ALA A 114 -8.14 8.04 5.39
C ALA A 114 -8.35 8.21 6.90
N ASN A 115 -9.17 9.18 7.24
CA ASN A 115 -9.69 9.36 8.59
C ASN A 115 -11.10 8.80 8.63
N SER A 116 -11.38 7.90 9.54
CA SER A 116 -12.69 7.28 9.72
C SER A 116 -13.02 7.11 11.19
N LYS A 117 -14.11 6.42 11.48
CA LYS A 117 -14.46 6.00 12.85
C LYS A 117 -14.68 4.50 12.84
N ASP A 118 -14.30 3.85 13.94
CA ASP A 118 -14.63 2.44 14.16
C ASP A 118 -16.10 2.24 14.53
N ALA A 119 -16.50 0.99 14.82
CA ALA A 119 -17.86 0.64 15.18
C ALA A 119 -18.35 1.35 16.46
N ASP A 120 -17.45 1.74 17.34
CA ASP A 120 -17.74 2.45 18.60
C ASP A 120 -17.70 3.97 18.44
N GLY A 121 -17.49 4.47 17.21
CA GLY A 121 -17.42 5.90 16.89
C GLY A 121 -16.08 6.55 17.21
N LYS A 122 -15.06 5.78 17.60
CA LYS A 122 -13.72 6.27 17.92
C LYS A 122 -12.96 6.61 16.64
N PRO A 123 -12.24 7.76 16.57
CA PRO A 123 -11.45 8.13 15.40
C PRO A 123 -10.40 7.07 15.06
N THR A 124 -10.29 6.73 13.77
CA THR A 124 -9.26 5.85 13.22
C THR A 124 -8.49 6.57 12.13
N PHE A 125 -7.21 6.23 12.01
CA PHE A 125 -6.29 6.76 11.00
C PHE A 125 -5.71 5.61 10.19
N TYR A 126 -5.81 5.70 8.89
CA TYR A 126 -5.25 4.74 7.95
C TYR A 126 -4.26 5.43 7.03
N PHE A 127 -3.02 4.96 6.98
CA PHE A 127 -2.01 5.42 6.05
C PHE A 127 -1.19 4.24 5.55
N LYS A 128 -1.46 3.78 4.34
CA LYS A 128 -0.75 2.67 3.68
C LYS A 128 -0.47 3.04 2.23
N ALA A 129 0.58 2.44 1.68
CA ALA A 129 0.97 2.62 0.29
C ALA A 129 1.45 1.31 -0.33
N ALA A 130 1.55 1.30 -1.66
CA ALA A 130 1.98 0.16 -2.46
C ALA A 130 3.01 0.63 -3.51
N PRO A 131 4.30 0.65 -3.14
CA PRO A 131 5.34 1.06 -4.06
C PRO A 131 5.55 0.05 -5.19
N GLN A 132 5.82 0.58 -6.37
CA GLN A 132 6.28 -0.14 -7.55
C GLN A 132 7.69 0.34 -7.87
N PHE A 133 8.56 -0.58 -8.26
CA PHE A 133 9.94 -0.30 -8.61
C PHE A 133 10.20 -0.71 -10.05
N GLU A 134 11.02 0.09 -10.74
CA GLU A 134 11.55 -0.24 -12.07
C GLU A 134 13.08 -0.17 -11.99
N ALA A 135 13.70 -1.33 -11.87
CA ALA A 135 15.16 -1.49 -11.89
C ALA A 135 15.61 -2.03 -13.26
N PRO A 136 16.87 -1.78 -13.70
CA PRO A 136 17.41 -2.45 -14.89
C PRO A 136 17.28 -3.97 -14.76
N ALA A 137 16.68 -4.61 -15.77
CA ALA A 137 16.30 -6.03 -15.69
C ALA A 137 17.50 -6.98 -15.54
N ASP A 138 18.65 -6.58 -16.06
CA ASP A 138 19.94 -7.31 -16.02
C ASP A 138 20.76 -7.00 -14.75
N SER A 139 20.29 -6.07 -13.90
CA SER A 139 20.94 -5.79 -12.61
C SER A 139 20.58 -6.82 -11.54
N LYS A 140 21.40 -6.92 -10.49
CA LYS A 140 21.06 -7.72 -9.31
C LYS A 140 19.78 -7.26 -8.58
N TYR A 141 19.24 -6.10 -8.96
CA TYR A 141 18.01 -5.51 -8.44
C TYR A 141 16.76 -5.78 -9.28
N GLY A 142 16.91 -6.49 -10.41
CA GLY A 142 15.80 -6.86 -11.30
C GLY A 142 14.66 -7.62 -10.62
N TRP A 143 14.90 -8.23 -9.45
CA TRP A 143 13.88 -8.88 -8.64
C TRP A 143 12.78 -7.91 -8.16
N LEU A 144 13.10 -6.62 -8.01
CA LEU A 144 12.14 -5.58 -7.66
C LEU A 144 11.01 -5.44 -8.68
N ASN A 145 11.29 -5.71 -9.97
CA ASN A 145 10.31 -5.61 -11.04
C ASN A 145 9.25 -6.73 -11.00
N ASN A 146 9.55 -7.82 -10.30
CA ASN A 146 8.77 -9.06 -10.32
C ASN A 146 8.11 -9.36 -8.96
N ALA A 147 7.89 -8.35 -8.14
CA ALA A 147 7.29 -8.50 -6.82
C ALA A 147 6.25 -7.41 -6.56
N LEU A 148 5.27 -7.73 -5.72
CA LEU A 148 4.35 -6.76 -5.14
C LEU A 148 4.87 -6.32 -3.77
N PHE A 149 4.65 -5.04 -3.47
CA PHE A 149 5.08 -4.46 -2.20
C PHE A 149 3.94 -3.72 -1.52
N VAL A 150 4.01 -3.71 -0.19
CA VAL A 150 3.18 -2.86 0.66
C VAL A 150 4.08 -2.00 1.53
N CYS A 151 3.62 -0.81 1.88
CA CYS A 151 4.39 0.16 2.62
C CYS A 151 3.59 0.73 3.78
N GLU A 152 4.24 0.86 4.92
CA GLU A 152 3.77 1.59 6.08
C GLU A 152 4.58 2.87 6.24
N PRO A 153 4.00 4.04 5.88
CA PRO A 153 4.64 5.32 6.10
C PRO A 153 4.52 5.75 7.56
N GLU A 154 5.61 6.30 8.10
CA GLU A 154 5.69 6.82 9.46
C GLU A 154 6.24 8.24 9.46
N TRP A 155 5.54 9.17 10.10
CA TRP A 155 6.07 10.51 10.35
C TRP A 155 7.14 10.45 11.43
N THR A 156 8.23 11.21 11.24
CA THR A 156 9.31 11.29 12.21
C THR A 156 9.61 12.76 12.57
N GLN A 157 10.00 12.97 13.81
CA GLN A 157 10.51 14.27 14.26
C GLN A 157 12.05 14.35 14.13
N ALA A 158 12.72 13.23 13.84
CA ALA A 158 14.18 13.17 13.75
C ALA A 158 14.74 13.96 12.55
N PHE A 159 13.95 14.14 11.50
CA PHE A 159 14.31 14.96 10.33
C PHE A 159 13.03 15.48 9.62
N LYS A 160 13.17 16.48 8.76
CA LYS A 160 12.05 16.97 7.94
C LYS A 160 11.73 15.97 6.81
N GLY A 161 10.89 14.97 7.09
CA GLY A 161 10.62 13.92 6.13
C GLY A 161 9.70 12.82 6.64
N ILE A 162 9.73 11.71 5.94
CA ILE A 162 8.92 10.53 6.20
C ILE A 162 9.77 9.25 6.10
N VAL A 163 9.50 8.28 6.97
CA VAL A 163 10.07 6.92 6.88
C VAL A 163 9.06 6.02 6.20
N LEU A 164 9.51 5.28 5.20
CA LEU A 164 8.72 4.31 4.46
C LEU A 164 9.28 2.92 4.73
N ASN A 165 8.57 2.12 5.52
CA ASN A 165 8.90 0.72 5.73
C ASN A 165 8.21 -0.11 4.64
N VAL A 166 8.96 -0.85 3.86
CA VAL A 166 8.47 -1.58 2.68
C VAL A 166 8.66 -3.08 2.86
N TRP A 167 7.59 -3.81 2.63
CA TRP A 167 7.58 -5.27 2.64
C TRP A 167 7.18 -5.82 1.28
N LYS A 168 7.87 -6.88 0.88
CA LYS A 168 7.51 -7.72 -0.27
C LYS A 168 6.40 -8.68 0.16
N VAL A 169 5.40 -8.84 -0.68
CA VAL A 169 4.33 -9.85 -0.54
C VAL A 169 4.86 -11.19 -1.07
N LYS A 170 4.73 -12.25 -0.26
CA LYS A 170 5.09 -13.64 -0.60
C LYS A 170 3.87 -14.49 -0.88
#